data_334d810933ab9a031ebad6a6e6405d99
#
_entry.id   334d810933ab9a031ebad6a6e6405d99
#
_cell.length_a   1.000
_cell.length_b   1.000
_cell.length_c   1.000
_cell.angle_alpha   90.00
_cell.angle_beta   90.00
_cell.angle_gamma   90.00
#
_symmetry.space_group_name_H-M   'P 1'
#
loop_
_entity.id
_entity.type
_entity.pdbx_description
1 polymer ?
#
loop_
_entity_poly.entity_id
_entity_poly.type
_entity_poly.pdbx_seq_one_letter_code
_entity_poly.pdbx_strand_id
1 'polypeptide(L)'
;MSIWKVWEGQLSLKRATRGLLLAAASGVVAALLSSPLTAAEVTFERLKNAESEPGNWLTNHKTYDAKRFSPLDQINQSNIKNLHVAFVVQLGGTEPGGDKLHAREQSTPLAEDGFLYMTDGWDDVYKIDVRDGKKGRIVWKMDPGVDKSTVWLPSNRGVALYGNEVIVLTTDGRVIAMDKDTGKVLWDKNYQMANTDVFTSAPLVVKDMIIVPGSGADIGGRCWLMAIDAKTGEVLWRTYSVPGPGEPGHETWADDHDAWKTGGGAFWYVGAYDPATNLMYWGTGQPTPMFDADYRPGDNLYTNSTLAIDADTGKIVWYFQYTPNDKYDYDEVGSQMIYDVTINGEPRKVLGHFGRNGFFYTLDRTNGSFISAAQYVKNLNWTKGIDPKTGKPVEYDPSKKLQQYAAVSDRTSGQVDVCPDVQGGVNFFPTAWNPSKHLAYGAGIDGCTQLKV
;
A
#
# COMPACT_ATOMS: atom_id res chain seq x y z
N MET A 1 -12.99 -12.52 1.88
CA MET A 1 -14.18 -12.75 1.01
C MET A 1 -14.53 -11.42 0.36
N SER A 2 -14.06 -11.16 -0.86
CA SER A 2 -14.20 -9.85 -1.54
C SER A 2 -15.52 -9.81 -2.31
N ILE A 3 -16.38 -8.83 -2.02
CA ILE A 3 -17.73 -8.70 -2.61
C ILE A 3 -17.77 -7.42 -3.47
N TRP A 4 -18.06 -7.56 -4.77
CA TRP A 4 -18.22 -6.43 -5.71
C TRP A 4 -19.59 -6.47 -6.38
N LYS A 5 -20.18 -5.30 -6.64
CA LYS A 5 -21.48 -5.13 -7.25
C LYS A 5 -21.43 -4.25 -8.51
N VAL A 6 -22.14 -4.67 -9.55
CA VAL A 6 -22.41 -3.87 -10.76
C VAL A 6 -23.88 -3.51 -10.84
N TRP A 7 -24.21 -2.30 -11.26
CA TRP A 7 -25.56 -1.73 -11.32
C TRP A 7 -26.14 -1.76 -12.73
N GLU A 8 -27.46 -2.11 -12.88
CA GLU A 8 -28.22 -1.99 -14.13
C GLU A 8 -28.95 -0.66 -14.21
N GLY A 9 -28.66 0.14 -15.23
CA GLY A 9 -29.47 1.30 -15.63
C GLY A 9 -30.27 0.96 -16.91
N GLN A 10 -31.58 0.82 -16.81
CA GLN A 10 -32.43 0.68 -18.00
C GLN A 10 -32.61 2.03 -18.71
N LEU A 11 -32.15 2.11 -19.95
CA LEU A 11 -32.50 3.18 -20.89
C LEU A 11 -33.80 2.82 -21.61
N SER A 12 -34.89 3.53 -21.31
CA SER A 12 -36.12 3.45 -22.06
C SER A 12 -36.04 4.33 -23.31
N LEU A 13 -36.00 3.69 -24.48
CA LEU A 13 -36.15 4.34 -25.78
C LEU A 13 -37.66 4.64 -26.04
N LYS A 14 -38.05 5.90 -26.05
CA LYS A 14 -39.33 6.35 -26.63
C LYS A 14 -39.20 6.34 -28.15
N ARG A 15 -40.04 5.51 -28.79
CA ARG A 15 -40.25 5.54 -30.24
C ARG A 15 -40.98 6.82 -30.69
N ALA A 16 -40.38 7.50 -31.67
CA ALA A 16 -41.13 8.46 -32.49
C ALA A 16 -41.11 7.96 -33.94
N THR A 17 -42.30 7.68 -34.46
CA THR A 17 -42.55 7.32 -35.86
C THR A 17 -42.80 8.58 -36.68
N ARG A 18 -42.20 8.71 -37.88
CA ARG A 18 -42.79 9.03 -39.18
C ARG A 18 -41.79 9.64 -40.17
N GLY A 19 -41.84 9.13 -41.39
CA GLY A 19 -41.42 9.84 -42.61
C GLY A 19 -40.59 9.01 -43.59
N LEU A 20 -41.30 8.29 -44.50
CA LEU A 20 -40.71 7.72 -45.70
C LEU A 20 -40.26 8.84 -46.65
N LEU A 21 -39.03 8.73 -47.18
CA LEU A 21 -38.62 9.22 -48.51
C LEU A 21 -37.57 8.29 -49.08
N LEU A 22 -37.94 7.64 -50.18
CA LEU A 22 -37.01 6.83 -51.01
C LEU A 22 -36.08 7.78 -51.79
N ALA A 23 -34.77 7.50 -51.65
CA ALA A 23 -33.77 7.85 -52.69
C ALA A 23 -32.78 6.74 -52.80
N ALA A 24 -32.74 6.11 -53.96
CA ALA A 24 -31.73 5.08 -54.29
C ALA A 24 -30.35 5.74 -54.48
N ALA A 25 -29.37 5.29 -53.74
CA ALA A 25 -27.96 5.57 -54.01
C ALA A 25 -27.12 4.34 -53.71
N SER A 26 -26.31 3.99 -54.64
CA SER A 26 -25.41 2.87 -54.84
C SER A 26 -24.64 2.44 -53.60
N GLY A 27 -24.63 1.11 -53.35
CA GLY A 27 -23.92 0.51 -52.22
C GLY A 27 -22.39 0.61 -52.36
N VAL A 28 -21.79 1.24 -51.41
CA VAL A 28 -20.43 0.94 -50.97
C VAL A 28 -20.58 0.28 -49.62
N VAL A 29 -20.49 -1.04 -49.58
CA VAL A 29 -20.34 -1.80 -48.34
C VAL A 29 -18.94 -1.48 -47.84
N ALA A 30 -18.80 -0.46 -47.00
CA ALA A 30 -17.65 -0.30 -46.14
C ALA A 30 -17.73 -1.43 -45.07
N ALA A 31 -16.99 -2.50 -45.31
CA ALA A 31 -16.67 -3.45 -44.29
C ALA A 31 -15.88 -2.69 -43.20
N LEU A 32 -16.57 -2.21 -42.18
CA LEU A 32 -15.95 -1.82 -40.93
C LEU A 32 -15.30 -3.09 -40.37
N LEU A 33 -14.03 -3.28 -40.70
CA LEU A 33 -13.13 -4.14 -39.98
C LEU A 33 -13.20 -3.63 -38.50
N SER A 34 -13.99 -4.27 -37.66
CA SER A 34 -13.87 -4.14 -36.24
C SER A 34 -12.50 -4.68 -35.85
N SER A 35 -11.49 -3.82 -35.93
CA SER A 35 -10.24 -4.09 -35.24
C SER A 35 -10.64 -4.46 -33.78
N PRO A 36 -10.11 -5.55 -33.21
CA PRO A 36 -10.29 -5.77 -31.78
C PRO A 36 -9.81 -4.48 -31.10
N LEU A 37 -10.67 -3.85 -30.31
CA LEU A 37 -10.26 -2.78 -29.42
C LEU A 37 -9.24 -3.43 -28.46
N THR A 38 -7.96 -3.32 -28.81
CA THR A 38 -6.90 -3.57 -27.83
C THR A 38 -7.12 -2.53 -26.73
N ALA A 39 -7.23 -2.99 -25.50
CA ALA A 39 -7.32 -2.10 -24.33
C ALA A 39 -6.16 -1.09 -24.42
N ALA A 40 -6.46 0.17 -24.14
CA ALA A 40 -5.43 1.22 -24.21
C ALA A 40 -4.29 0.88 -23.23
N GLU A 41 -3.06 1.14 -23.63
CA GLU A 41 -1.89 0.95 -22.76
C GLU A 41 -2.01 1.78 -21.47
N VAL A 42 -1.57 1.21 -20.36
CA VAL A 42 -1.51 1.92 -19.08
C VAL A 42 -0.18 2.68 -18.99
N THR A 43 -0.14 3.88 -19.55
CA THR A 43 1.04 4.75 -19.52
C THR A 43 1.18 5.51 -18.21
N PHE A 44 2.38 6.05 -17.93
CA PHE A 44 2.58 6.94 -16.77
C PHE A 44 1.64 8.15 -16.82
N GLU A 45 1.42 8.77 -17.98
CA GLU A 45 0.49 9.90 -18.11
C GLU A 45 -0.95 9.50 -17.79
N ARG A 46 -1.37 8.29 -18.16
CA ARG A 46 -2.68 7.76 -17.81
C ARG A 46 -2.80 7.52 -16.30
N LEU A 47 -1.77 6.94 -15.66
CA LEU A 47 -1.71 6.76 -14.21
C LEU A 47 -1.72 8.11 -13.45
N LYS A 48 -0.96 9.09 -13.92
CA LYS A 48 -0.93 10.44 -13.36
C LYS A 48 -2.29 11.14 -13.42
N ASN A 49 -3.05 10.88 -14.47
CA ASN A 49 -4.37 11.45 -14.70
C ASN A 49 -5.52 10.48 -14.37
N ALA A 50 -5.31 9.50 -13.50
CA ALA A 50 -6.30 8.45 -13.18
C ALA A 50 -7.63 8.99 -12.63
N GLU A 51 -7.69 10.21 -12.13
CA GLU A 51 -8.95 10.89 -11.75
C GLU A 51 -9.87 11.15 -12.95
N SER A 52 -9.32 11.31 -14.16
CA SER A 52 -10.11 11.51 -15.38
C SER A 52 -10.86 10.25 -15.83
N GLU A 53 -10.53 9.11 -15.27
CA GLU A 53 -11.15 7.81 -15.52
C GLU A 53 -11.88 7.29 -14.26
N PRO A 54 -13.03 7.89 -13.85
CA PRO A 54 -13.68 7.55 -12.59
C PRO A 54 -14.18 6.11 -12.53
N GLY A 55 -14.47 5.49 -13.68
CA GLY A 55 -14.90 4.08 -13.79
C GLY A 55 -13.76 3.06 -13.66
N ASN A 56 -12.51 3.49 -13.79
CA ASN A 56 -11.33 2.65 -13.70
C ASN A 56 -10.62 2.84 -12.34
N TRP A 57 -9.82 1.85 -11.92
CA TRP A 57 -8.99 1.87 -10.73
C TRP A 57 -7.61 1.32 -11.10
N LEU A 58 -6.75 2.17 -11.69
CA LEU A 58 -5.54 1.75 -12.40
C LEU A 58 -4.30 1.55 -11.52
N THR A 59 -4.31 2.03 -10.28
CA THR A 59 -3.22 1.85 -9.32
C THR A 59 -3.80 1.53 -7.94
N ASN A 60 -3.00 0.95 -7.05
CA ASN A 60 -3.46 0.41 -5.75
C ASN A 60 -4.34 1.41 -4.96
N HIS A 61 -3.97 2.68 -4.94
CA HIS A 61 -4.69 3.73 -4.21
C HIS A 61 -5.71 4.51 -5.04
N LYS A 62 -6.10 4.04 -6.23
CA LYS A 62 -6.90 4.78 -7.24
C LYS A 62 -6.07 5.87 -7.93
N THR A 63 -5.35 6.68 -7.18
CA THR A 63 -4.51 7.81 -7.60
C THR A 63 -3.19 7.79 -6.83
N TYR A 64 -2.17 8.46 -7.34
CA TYR A 64 -0.85 8.51 -6.71
C TYR A 64 -0.83 9.15 -5.32
N ASP A 65 -1.81 9.99 -5.01
CA ASP A 65 -1.91 10.71 -3.74
C ASP A 65 -2.51 9.88 -2.57
N ALA A 66 -2.72 8.60 -2.80
CA ALA A 66 -3.24 7.63 -1.83
C ALA A 66 -4.59 7.99 -1.17
N LYS A 67 -5.40 8.84 -1.82
CA LYS A 67 -6.72 9.23 -1.29
C LYS A 67 -7.74 8.09 -1.31
N ARG A 68 -7.60 7.10 -2.19
CA ARG A 68 -8.56 5.99 -2.38
C ARG A 68 -10.01 6.49 -2.50
N PHE A 69 -10.19 7.60 -3.18
CA PHE A 69 -11.47 8.26 -3.40
C PHE A 69 -11.97 8.03 -4.82
N SER A 70 -13.25 7.71 -4.95
CA SER A 70 -13.95 7.68 -6.24
C SER A 70 -15.03 8.75 -6.27
N PRO A 71 -15.12 9.58 -7.32
CA PRO A 71 -16.18 10.58 -7.47
C PRO A 71 -17.50 9.98 -7.96
N LEU A 72 -17.57 8.66 -8.18
CA LEU A 72 -18.82 7.99 -8.62
C LEU A 72 -19.92 8.12 -7.54
N ASP A 73 -21.13 8.45 -7.95
CA ASP A 73 -22.28 8.73 -7.09
C ASP A 73 -23.52 7.86 -7.36
N GLN A 74 -23.39 6.85 -8.23
CA GLN A 74 -24.49 5.91 -8.53
C GLN A 74 -24.97 5.18 -7.27
N ILE A 75 -24.08 4.93 -6.30
CA ILE A 75 -24.43 4.41 -4.98
C ILE A 75 -24.38 5.60 -4.00
N ASN A 76 -25.51 5.94 -3.41
CA ASN A 76 -25.68 7.10 -2.55
C ASN A 76 -26.69 6.83 -1.43
N GLN A 77 -26.96 7.80 -0.56
CA GLN A 77 -27.85 7.66 0.59
C GLN A 77 -29.27 7.21 0.24
N SER A 78 -29.77 7.56 -0.97
CA SER A 78 -31.13 7.22 -1.38
C SER A 78 -31.28 5.74 -1.77
N ASN A 79 -30.22 5.08 -2.22
CA ASN A 79 -30.26 3.74 -2.77
C ASN A 79 -29.33 2.72 -2.10
N ILE A 80 -28.47 3.13 -1.15
CA ILE A 80 -27.53 2.23 -0.46
C ILE A 80 -28.23 1.05 0.23
N LYS A 81 -29.48 1.22 0.68
CA LYS A 81 -30.30 0.15 1.27
C LYS A 81 -30.61 -0.99 0.30
N ASN A 82 -30.51 -0.75 -1.00
CA ASN A 82 -30.74 -1.74 -2.05
C ASN A 82 -29.47 -2.52 -2.43
N LEU A 83 -28.35 -2.22 -1.78
CA LEU A 83 -27.08 -2.89 -2.06
C LEU A 83 -27.17 -4.38 -1.70
N HIS A 84 -26.88 -5.26 -2.65
CA HIS A 84 -26.87 -6.71 -2.48
C HIS A 84 -25.69 -7.32 -3.25
N VAL A 85 -25.33 -8.55 -2.92
CA VAL A 85 -24.31 -9.32 -3.66
C VAL A 85 -24.89 -9.67 -5.03
N ALA A 86 -24.25 -9.18 -6.11
CA ALA A 86 -24.65 -9.52 -7.48
C ALA A 86 -24.12 -10.90 -7.90
N PHE A 87 -22.85 -11.19 -7.55
CA PHE A 87 -22.20 -12.48 -7.81
C PHE A 87 -20.98 -12.64 -6.89
N VAL A 88 -20.44 -13.85 -6.86
CA VAL A 88 -19.19 -14.22 -6.17
C VAL A 88 -18.29 -14.92 -7.18
N VAL A 89 -17.01 -14.56 -7.18
CA VAL A 89 -15.97 -15.27 -7.91
C VAL A 89 -15.08 -15.98 -6.89
N GLN A 90 -14.98 -17.29 -7.01
CA GLN A 90 -14.12 -18.08 -6.14
C GLN A 90 -12.71 -18.09 -6.70
N LEU A 91 -11.75 -17.62 -5.90
CA LEU A 91 -10.31 -17.72 -6.14
C LEU A 91 -9.74 -18.91 -5.37
N GLY A 92 -8.49 -19.27 -5.61
CA GLY A 92 -7.73 -20.22 -4.80
C GLY A 92 -7.01 -19.56 -3.61
N GLY A 93 -5.87 -20.12 -3.25
CA GLY A 93 -4.88 -19.46 -2.42
C GLY A 93 -5.17 -19.39 -0.93
N THR A 94 -5.88 -20.36 -0.36
CA THR A 94 -6.20 -20.43 1.08
C THR A 94 -5.53 -21.59 1.82
N GLU A 95 -4.77 -22.42 1.13
CA GLU A 95 -4.03 -23.53 1.72
C GLU A 95 -2.93 -23.06 2.66
N PRO A 96 -2.58 -23.84 3.69
CA PRO A 96 -1.52 -23.46 4.62
C PRO A 96 -0.13 -23.57 4.00
N GLY A 97 0.79 -22.72 4.46
CA GLY A 97 2.22 -22.76 4.16
C GLY A 97 3.02 -23.73 5.03
N GLY A 98 4.36 -23.67 4.94
CA GLY A 98 5.28 -24.55 5.62
C GLY A 98 5.22 -24.52 7.15
N ASP A 99 4.90 -23.36 7.74
CA ASP A 99 4.66 -23.16 9.17
C ASP A 99 3.20 -23.34 9.59
N LYS A 100 2.35 -23.80 8.68
CA LYS A 100 0.90 -23.96 8.81
C LYS A 100 0.11 -22.66 8.90
N LEU A 101 0.70 -21.51 8.60
CA LEU A 101 -0.06 -20.27 8.43
C LEU A 101 -0.83 -20.32 7.11
N HIS A 102 -2.09 -19.92 7.19
CA HIS A 102 -2.92 -19.81 6.00
C HIS A 102 -2.58 -18.57 5.20
N ALA A 103 -2.59 -18.69 3.88
CA ALA A 103 -2.45 -17.56 2.98
C ALA A 103 -3.53 -16.50 3.20
N ARG A 104 -3.16 -15.24 3.10
CA ARG A 104 -4.02 -14.08 3.39
C ARG A 104 -4.31 -13.31 2.12
N GLU A 105 -5.58 -13.31 1.72
CA GLU A 105 -6.06 -12.46 0.63
C GLU A 105 -6.15 -11.01 1.12
N GLN A 106 -5.22 -10.16 0.67
CA GLN A 106 -5.17 -8.74 1.01
C GLN A 106 -5.08 -7.84 -0.24
N SER A 107 -5.32 -8.42 -1.41
CA SER A 107 -5.20 -7.73 -2.69
C SER A 107 -6.20 -6.58 -2.81
N THR A 108 -5.72 -5.43 -3.28
CA THR A 108 -6.59 -4.40 -3.85
C THR A 108 -6.80 -4.71 -5.32
N PRO A 109 -8.00 -5.12 -5.75
CA PRO A 109 -8.27 -5.35 -7.16
C PRO A 109 -8.10 -4.06 -7.97
N LEU A 110 -7.31 -4.10 -9.05
CA LEU A 110 -7.29 -3.03 -10.05
C LEU A 110 -8.43 -3.26 -11.04
N ALA A 111 -9.02 -2.18 -11.54
CA ALA A 111 -10.12 -2.23 -12.50
C ALA A 111 -9.79 -1.42 -13.74
N GLU A 112 -9.88 -2.06 -14.90
CA GLU A 112 -9.73 -1.42 -16.21
C GLU A 112 -10.76 -1.97 -17.18
N ASP A 113 -11.62 -1.10 -17.71
CA ASP A 113 -12.59 -1.38 -18.78
C ASP A 113 -13.48 -2.62 -18.51
N GLY A 114 -13.85 -2.80 -17.23
CA GLY A 114 -14.70 -3.91 -16.78
C GLY A 114 -13.95 -5.23 -16.57
N PHE A 115 -12.64 -5.20 -16.52
CA PHE A 115 -11.81 -6.30 -16.04
C PHE A 115 -11.24 -5.97 -14.66
N LEU A 116 -11.12 -6.99 -13.80
CA LEU A 116 -10.40 -6.89 -12.54
C LEU A 116 -9.08 -7.67 -12.64
N TYR A 117 -8.04 -7.11 -12.06
CA TYR A 117 -6.73 -7.73 -11.91
C TYR A 117 -6.40 -7.79 -10.44
N MET A 118 -6.10 -8.97 -9.91
CA MET A 118 -5.84 -9.17 -8.49
C MET A 118 -5.01 -10.42 -8.25
N THR A 119 -4.53 -10.56 -7.03
CA THR A 119 -3.82 -11.75 -6.57
C THR A 119 -4.63 -12.49 -5.53
N ASP A 120 -4.29 -13.75 -5.28
CA ASP A 120 -4.60 -14.43 -4.03
C ASP A 120 -3.41 -14.38 -3.05
N GLY A 121 -3.52 -15.06 -1.92
CA GLY A 121 -2.49 -15.02 -0.89
C GLY A 121 -1.21 -15.80 -1.21
N TRP A 122 -1.21 -16.60 -2.29
CA TRP A 122 -0.06 -17.35 -2.80
C TRP A 122 0.54 -16.77 -4.07
N ASP A 123 0.26 -15.48 -4.33
CA ASP A 123 0.79 -14.71 -5.45
C ASP A 123 0.21 -15.10 -6.81
N ASP A 124 -0.79 -16.01 -6.87
CA ASP A 124 -1.50 -16.31 -8.10
C ASP A 124 -2.19 -15.06 -8.63
N VAL A 125 -2.04 -14.75 -9.91
CA VAL A 125 -2.62 -13.56 -10.54
C VAL A 125 -3.83 -13.92 -11.39
N TYR A 126 -4.89 -13.12 -11.27
CA TYR A 126 -6.16 -13.34 -11.96
C TYR A 126 -6.55 -12.13 -12.79
N LYS A 127 -7.03 -12.37 -14.03
CA LYS A 127 -7.85 -11.42 -14.80
C LYS A 127 -9.29 -11.92 -14.80
N ILE A 128 -10.22 -11.07 -14.36
CA ILE A 128 -11.63 -11.43 -14.20
C ILE A 128 -12.49 -10.48 -15.02
N ASP A 129 -13.30 -10.99 -15.92
CA ASP A 129 -14.29 -10.25 -16.71
C ASP A 129 -15.57 -10.06 -15.87
N VAL A 130 -15.94 -8.81 -15.58
CA VAL A 130 -17.14 -8.44 -14.81
C VAL A 130 -18.09 -7.56 -15.59
N ARG A 131 -17.94 -7.46 -16.91
CA ARG A 131 -18.69 -6.53 -17.77
C ARG A 131 -20.18 -6.83 -17.87
N ASP A 132 -20.62 -8.07 -17.68
CA ASP A 132 -22.04 -8.41 -17.73
C ASP A 132 -22.82 -8.03 -16.46
N GLY A 133 -22.12 -7.69 -15.38
CA GLY A 133 -22.70 -7.24 -14.11
C GLY A 133 -23.43 -8.33 -13.29
N LYS A 134 -23.64 -9.53 -13.81
CA LYS A 134 -24.38 -10.63 -13.19
C LYS A 134 -23.50 -11.79 -12.75
N LYS A 135 -22.32 -11.90 -13.35
CA LYS A 135 -21.31 -12.93 -13.05
C LYS A 135 -19.90 -12.38 -13.30
N GLY A 136 -18.94 -12.90 -12.54
CA GLY A 136 -17.52 -12.75 -12.85
C GLY A 136 -17.01 -14.02 -13.52
N ARG A 137 -16.13 -13.86 -14.52
CA ARG A 137 -15.51 -14.98 -15.24
C ARG A 137 -14.01 -14.80 -15.22
N ILE A 138 -13.26 -15.75 -14.66
CA ILE A 138 -11.81 -15.78 -14.77
C ILE A 138 -11.45 -15.95 -16.24
N VAL A 139 -10.74 -14.96 -16.80
CA VAL A 139 -10.25 -14.95 -18.19
C VAL A 139 -8.99 -15.78 -18.27
N TRP A 140 -8.05 -15.50 -17.38
CA TRP A 140 -6.81 -16.25 -17.20
C TRP A 140 -6.39 -16.22 -15.71
N LYS A 141 -5.59 -17.19 -15.34
CA LYS A 141 -4.87 -17.32 -14.07
C LYS A 141 -3.41 -17.60 -14.39
N MET A 142 -2.47 -16.94 -13.69
CA MET A 142 -1.06 -17.26 -13.70
C MET A 142 -0.65 -17.69 -12.29
N ASP A 143 -0.08 -18.88 -12.17
CA ASP A 143 0.51 -19.42 -10.94
C ASP A 143 2.04 -19.23 -11.03
N PRO A 144 2.66 -18.45 -10.13
CA PRO A 144 4.10 -18.20 -10.13
C PRO A 144 4.92 -19.41 -9.65
N GLY A 145 4.29 -20.45 -9.13
CA GLY A 145 4.94 -21.65 -8.63
C GLY A 145 5.79 -21.39 -7.39
N VAL A 146 5.33 -20.55 -6.46
CA VAL A 146 6.00 -20.28 -5.19
C VAL A 146 6.09 -21.56 -4.36
N ASP A 147 7.28 -21.87 -3.81
CA ASP A 147 7.45 -22.98 -2.87
C ASP A 147 6.80 -22.65 -1.53
N LYS A 148 5.59 -23.16 -1.33
CA LYS A 148 4.77 -22.93 -0.15
C LYS A 148 5.42 -23.42 1.15
N SER A 149 6.42 -24.30 1.07
CA SER A 149 7.13 -24.83 2.25
C SER A 149 8.13 -23.85 2.85
N THR A 150 8.58 -22.86 2.08
CA THR A 150 9.62 -21.89 2.46
C THR A 150 9.08 -20.52 2.88
N VAL A 151 7.82 -20.21 2.54
CA VAL A 151 7.21 -18.91 2.81
C VAL A 151 6.68 -18.86 4.24
N TRP A 152 7.20 -17.90 5.01
CA TRP A 152 6.79 -17.72 6.41
C TRP A 152 5.39 -17.08 6.53
N LEU A 153 5.11 -16.00 5.79
CA LEU A 153 3.85 -15.28 5.85
C LEU A 153 3.27 -15.09 4.44
N PRO A 154 2.51 -16.08 3.91
CA PRO A 154 1.92 -15.95 2.59
C PRO A 154 0.86 -14.86 2.57
N SER A 155 1.15 -13.76 1.88
CA SER A 155 0.23 -12.64 1.75
C SER A 155 0.64 -11.76 0.57
N ASN A 156 -0.33 -11.38 -0.25
CA ASN A 156 -0.10 -10.49 -1.39
C ASN A 156 -1.14 -9.36 -1.42
N ARG A 157 -0.70 -8.14 -1.77
CA ARG A 157 -1.56 -6.95 -1.76
C ARG A 157 -1.92 -6.44 -3.15
N GLY A 158 -1.62 -7.22 -4.19
CA GLY A 158 -2.08 -6.97 -5.55
C GLY A 158 -0.98 -6.73 -6.56
N VAL A 159 -1.40 -6.23 -7.71
CA VAL A 159 -0.59 -6.05 -8.91
C VAL A 159 -0.44 -4.57 -9.26
N ALA A 160 0.44 -4.26 -10.23
CA ALA A 160 0.44 -3.01 -10.96
C ALA A 160 0.14 -3.25 -12.45
N LEU A 161 -0.40 -2.23 -13.12
CA LEU A 161 -0.61 -2.21 -14.56
C LEU A 161 0.36 -1.19 -15.17
N TYR A 162 1.07 -1.58 -16.25
CA TYR A 162 1.93 -0.70 -17.02
C TYR A 162 2.07 -1.18 -18.46
N GLY A 163 1.92 -0.27 -19.42
CA GLY A 163 1.86 -0.65 -20.84
C GLY A 163 0.73 -1.63 -21.11
N ASN A 164 1.07 -2.78 -21.68
CA ASN A 164 0.18 -3.94 -21.82
C ASN A 164 0.58 -5.08 -20.87
N GLU A 165 1.08 -4.75 -19.69
CA GLU A 165 1.59 -5.69 -18.70
C GLU A 165 0.82 -5.64 -17.39
N VAL A 166 0.75 -6.79 -16.73
CA VAL A 166 0.39 -6.96 -15.32
C VAL A 166 1.65 -7.38 -14.58
N ILE A 167 1.99 -6.67 -13.52
CA ILE A 167 3.22 -6.87 -12.75
C ILE A 167 2.87 -7.31 -11.34
N VAL A 168 3.44 -8.41 -10.89
CA VAL A 168 3.29 -8.94 -9.53
C VAL A 168 4.63 -9.06 -8.83
N LEU A 169 4.61 -8.85 -7.53
CA LEU A 169 5.70 -9.18 -6.60
C LEU A 169 5.36 -10.47 -5.88
N THR A 170 6.32 -11.36 -5.70
CA THR A 170 6.09 -12.66 -5.08
C THR A 170 6.77 -12.78 -3.72
N THR A 171 6.22 -13.61 -2.87
CA THR A 171 6.74 -13.86 -1.52
C THR A 171 8.10 -14.57 -1.50
N ASP A 172 8.55 -15.11 -2.64
CA ASP A 172 9.90 -15.66 -2.84
C ASP A 172 10.88 -14.67 -3.51
N GLY A 173 10.54 -13.35 -3.50
CA GLY A 173 11.45 -12.28 -3.90
C GLY A 173 11.60 -12.05 -5.41
N ARG A 174 10.62 -12.49 -6.22
CA ARG A 174 10.62 -12.26 -7.67
C ARG A 174 9.70 -11.09 -8.05
N VAL A 175 10.01 -10.48 -9.18
CA VAL A 175 9.14 -9.58 -9.92
C VAL A 175 8.79 -10.26 -11.23
N ILE A 176 7.50 -10.42 -11.50
CA ILE A 176 7.02 -11.12 -12.70
C ILE A 176 6.11 -10.18 -13.49
N ALA A 177 6.40 -10.00 -14.77
CA ALA A 177 5.52 -9.28 -15.70
C ALA A 177 4.84 -10.25 -16.67
N MET A 178 3.56 -10.02 -16.87
CA MET A 178 2.71 -10.83 -17.73
C MET A 178 2.02 -9.97 -18.77
N ASP A 179 1.80 -10.53 -19.94
CA ASP A 179 0.93 -9.94 -20.95
C ASP A 179 -0.50 -9.79 -20.40
N LYS A 180 -1.03 -8.58 -20.42
CA LYS A 180 -2.31 -8.22 -19.81
C LYS A 180 -3.50 -8.96 -20.41
N ASP A 181 -3.43 -9.34 -21.68
CA ASP A 181 -4.53 -9.99 -22.38
C ASP A 181 -4.54 -11.51 -22.20
N THR A 182 -3.37 -12.12 -22.15
CA THR A 182 -3.23 -13.58 -22.16
C THR A 182 -2.77 -14.19 -20.84
N GLY A 183 -2.21 -13.40 -19.93
CA GLY A 183 -1.58 -13.88 -18.69
C GLY A 183 -0.24 -14.59 -18.91
N LYS A 184 0.29 -14.59 -20.13
CA LYS A 184 1.58 -15.20 -20.45
C LYS A 184 2.71 -14.40 -19.79
N VAL A 185 3.59 -15.10 -19.05
CA VAL A 185 4.79 -14.50 -18.48
C VAL A 185 5.70 -13.97 -19.60
N LEU A 186 6.04 -12.70 -19.52
CA LEU A 186 6.96 -12.00 -20.42
C LEU A 186 8.38 -12.05 -19.86
N TRP A 187 8.51 -11.79 -18.57
CA TRP A 187 9.77 -11.92 -17.86
C TRP A 187 9.52 -12.22 -16.37
N ASP A 188 10.50 -12.86 -15.73
CA ASP A 188 10.51 -13.27 -14.34
C ASP A 188 11.94 -13.11 -13.82
N LYS A 189 12.14 -12.27 -12.78
CA LYS A 189 13.45 -11.96 -12.22
C LYS A 189 13.43 -12.01 -10.69
N ASN A 190 14.41 -12.70 -10.12
CA ASN A 190 14.64 -12.73 -8.68
C ASN A 190 15.56 -11.58 -8.25
N TYR A 191 15.18 -10.86 -7.17
CA TYR A 191 15.91 -9.72 -6.62
C TYR A 191 16.35 -9.93 -5.17
N GLN A 192 16.17 -11.14 -4.63
CA GLN A 192 16.66 -11.47 -3.30
C GLN A 192 18.17 -11.30 -3.20
N MET A 193 18.61 -10.70 -2.12
CA MET A 193 20.01 -10.66 -1.68
C MET A 193 20.22 -11.57 -0.47
N ALA A 194 19.13 -11.85 0.26
CA ALA A 194 19.08 -12.76 1.39
C ALA A 194 17.74 -13.51 1.37
N ASN A 195 17.68 -14.66 2.02
CA ASN A 195 16.45 -15.44 2.15
C ASN A 195 15.34 -14.74 2.98
N THR A 196 15.69 -13.64 3.64
CA THR A 196 14.75 -12.75 4.34
C THR A 196 14.13 -11.70 3.43
N ASP A 197 14.59 -11.54 2.19
CA ASP A 197 14.02 -10.60 1.23
C ASP A 197 12.78 -11.22 0.58
N VAL A 198 11.62 -10.80 1.03
CA VAL A 198 10.31 -11.25 0.56
C VAL A 198 9.49 -10.04 0.11
N PHE A 199 8.52 -10.23 -0.76
CA PHE A 199 7.63 -9.17 -1.21
C PHE A 199 6.19 -9.51 -0.89
N THR A 200 5.53 -8.69 -0.08
CA THR A 200 4.12 -8.88 0.30
C THR A 200 3.23 -7.69 -0.10
N SER A 201 3.85 -6.64 -0.66
CA SER A 201 3.16 -5.45 -1.15
C SER A 201 2.79 -5.57 -2.62
N ALA A 202 1.90 -4.69 -3.10
CA ALA A 202 1.80 -4.45 -4.55
C ALA A 202 2.94 -3.52 -5.01
N PRO A 203 3.42 -3.65 -6.26
CA PRO A 203 4.37 -2.70 -6.83
C PRO A 203 3.68 -1.35 -7.12
N LEU A 204 4.46 -0.27 -7.16
CA LEU A 204 4.02 1.04 -7.62
C LEU A 204 4.78 1.41 -8.89
N VAL A 205 4.06 1.75 -9.96
CA VAL A 205 4.70 2.29 -11.16
C VAL A 205 4.86 3.80 -11.03
N VAL A 206 6.07 4.30 -11.23
CA VAL A 206 6.39 5.74 -11.25
C VAL A 206 7.25 6.03 -12.46
N LYS A 207 6.74 6.86 -13.40
CA LYS A 207 7.39 7.06 -14.71
C LYS A 207 7.56 5.71 -15.44
N ASP A 208 8.76 5.40 -15.91
CA ASP A 208 9.14 4.13 -16.54
C ASP A 208 9.84 3.18 -15.53
N MET A 209 9.51 3.31 -14.23
CA MET A 209 10.09 2.50 -13.16
C MET A 209 9.02 1.70 -12.43
N ILE A 210 9.37 0.50 -12.01
CA ILE A 210 8.62 -0.29 -11.04
C ILE A 210 9.30 -0.12 -9.69
N ILE A 211 8.57 0.41 -8.71
CA ILE A 211 9.04 0.52 -7.34
C ILE A 211 8.67 -0.76 -6.60
N VAL A 212 9.68 -1.40 -6.05
CA VAL A 212 9.60 -2.71 -5.38
C VAL A 212 9.86 -2.53 -3.89
N PRO A 213 8.84 -2.62 -3.04
CA PRO A 213 8.98 -2.53 -1.60
C PRO A 213 9.34 -3.89 -0.98
N GLY A 214 10.47 -3.95 -0.28
CA GLY A 214 10.95 -5.12 0.42
C GLY A 214 10.30 -5.28 1.79
N SER A 215 9.94 -6.52 2.10
CA SER A 215 9.43 -6.98 3.40
C SER A 215 10.43 -7.93 4.06
N GLY A 216 10.07 -8.57 5.19
CA GLY A 216 10.90 -9.57 5.85
C GLY A 216 11.51 -9.13 7.18
N ALA A 217 11.08 -7.98 7.72
CA ALA A 217 11.52 -7.52 9.05
C ALA A 217 11.28 -8.60 10.12
N ASP A 218 10.10 -9.21 10.16
CA ASP A 218 9.70 -10.22 11.16
C ASP A 218 10.61 -11.45 11.19
N ILE A 219 11.33 -11.72 10.10
CA ILE A 219 12.29 -12.83 9.99
C ILE A 219 13.75 -12.34 9.99
N GLY A 220 13.99 -11.12 10.48
CA GLY A 220 15.34 -10.55 10.65
C GLY A 220 15.94 -9.97 9.38
N GLY A 221 15.13 -9.51 8.44
CA GLY A 221 15.59 -8.80 7.25
C GLY A 221 15.98 -7.35 7.55
N ARG A 222 17.01 -6.84 6.86
CA ARG A 222 17.28 -5.41 6.72
C ARG A 222 16.55 -4.93 5.46
N CYS A 223 15.36 -4.33 5.64
CA CYS A 223 14.47 -4.09 4.52
C CYS A 223 14.87 -2.86 3.69
N TRP A 224 14.40 -2.85 2.45
CA TRP A 224 14.77 -1.86 1.44
C TRP A 224 13.62 -1.55 0.48
N LEU A 225 13.70 -0.38 -0.16
CA LEU A 225 12.89 0.04 -1.29
C LEU A 225 13.79 0.09 -2.53
N MET A 226 13.32 -0.38 -3.68
CA MET A 226 14.11 -0.46 -4.91
C MET A 226 13.30 0.06 -6.09
N ALA A 227 13.96 0.74 -7.03
CA ALA A 227 13.41 0.98 -8.36
C ALA A 227 14.12 0.11 -9.37
N ILE A 228 13.33 -0.48 -10.27
CA ILE A 228 13.84 -1.17 -11.46
C ILE A 228 13.27 -0.49 -12.71
N ASP A 229 14.03 -0.49 -13.80
CA ASP A 229 13.55 -0.08 -15.11
C ASP A 229 12.43 -1.04 -15.57
N ALA A 230 11.29 -0.50 -15.95
CA ALA A 230 10.10 -1.31 -16.27
C ALA A 230 10.27 -2.18 -17.53
N LYS A 231 11.18 -1.82 -18.45
CA LYS A 231 11.41 -2.57 -19.69
C LYS A 231 12.50 -3.62 -19.54
N THR A 232 13.59 -3.26 -18.86
CA THR A 232 14.78 -4.13 -18.77
C THR A 232 14.82 -4.93 -17.49
N GLY A 233 14.12 -4.48 -16.43
CA GLY A 233 14.20 -5.01 -15.08
C GLY A 233 15.57 -4.79 -14.44
N GLU A 234 16.37 -3.82 -14.90
CA GLU A 234 17.63 -3.45 -14.28
C GLU A 234 17.37 -2.62 -13.02
N VAL A 235 18.17 -2.86 -11.98
CA VAL A 235 18.08 -2.09 -10.75
C VAL A 235 18.66 -0.70 -10.98
N LEU A 236 17.84 0.34 -10.81
CA LEU A 236 18.24 1.74 -10.94
C LEU A 236 18.82 2.28 -9.63
N TRP A 237 18.15 1.99 -8.53
CA TRP A 237 18.60 2.32 -7.17
C TRP A 237 17.96 1.39 -6.13
N ARG A 238 18.60 1.34 -4.94
CA ARG A 238 18.09 0.65 -3.75
C ARG A 238 18.39 1.46 -2.51
N THR A 239 17.40 1.65 -1.65
CA THR A 239 17.48 2.43 -0.42
C THR A 239 17.05 1.57 0.77
N TYR A 240 17.93 1.39 1.73
CA TYR A 240 17.62 0.70 2.97
C TYR A 240 16.89 1.63 3.95
N SER A 241 15.87 1.09 4.63
CA SER A 241 15.21 1.81 5.74
C SER A 241 16.08 1.90 6.98
N VAL A 242 16.99 0.94 7.18
CA VAL A 242 17.96 0.93 8.27
C VAL A 242 19.33 1.27 7.72
N PRO A 243 19.95 2.40 8.11
CA PRO A 243 21.21 2.85 7.56
C PRO A 243 22.38 1.98 8.03
N GLY A 244 23.37 1.77 7.16
CA GLY A 244 24.63 1.12 7.47
C GLY A 244 25.70 2.10 7.96
N PRO A 245 26.89 1.62 8.33
CA PRO A 245 27.99 2.46 8.80
C PRO A 245 28.35 3.58 7.81
N GLY A 246 28.40 4.83 8.31
CA GLY A 246 28.68 6.01 7.52
C GLY A 246 27.49 6.63 6.80
N GLU A 247 26.32 5.98 6.83
CA GLU A 247 25.08 6.55 6.33
C GLU A 247 24.39 7.40 7.41
N PRO A 248 23.71 8.50 7.06
CA PRO A 248 22.98 9.34 8.03
C PRO A 248 21.93 8.49 8.78
N GLY A 249 21.87 8.66 10.11
CA GLY A 249 20.95 7.92 10.98
C GLY A 249 21.54 6.61 11.56
N HIS A 250 22.68 6.14 11.07
CA HIS A 250 23.32 4.93 11.61
C HIS A 250 23.68 5.07 13.10
N GLU A 251 24.04 6.26 13.53
CA GLU A 251 24.37 6.57 14.94
C GLU A 251 23.21 6.33 15.91
N THR A 252 21.98 6.20 15.40
CA THR A 252 20.80 5.87 16.20
C THR A 252 20.63 4.37 16.48
N TRP A 253 21.50 3.54 15.94
CA TRP A 253 21.68 2.12 16.26
C TRP A 253 22.90 2.01 17.17
N ALA A 254 22.67 2.26 18.47
CA ALA A 254 23.72 2.54 19.45
C ALA A 254 24.18 1.30 20.22
N ASP A 255 24.01 0.10 19.64
CA ASP A 255 24.52 -1.18 20.13
C ASP A 255 25.99 -1.38 19.75
N ASP A 256 26.59 -2.50 20.21
CA ASP A 256 27.98 -2.90 19.96
C ASP A 256 28.11 -4.22 19.17
N HIS A 257 27.00 -4.73 18.60
CA HIS A 257 26.94 -6.03 17.93
C HIS A 257 26.24 -6.00 16.56
N ASP A 258 26.17 -4.81 15.96
CA ASP A 258 25.64 -4.62 14.61
C ASP A 258 24.13 -4.99 14.43
N ALA A 259 23.26 -4.67 15.40
CA ALA A 259 21.82 -4.93 15.31
C ALA A 259 21.18 -4.38 14.03
N TRP A 260 21.75 -3.32 13.46
CA TRP A 260 21.30 -2.73 12.18
C TRP A 260 21.31 -3.72 11.00
N LYS A 261 22.14 -4.75 11.02
CA LYS A 261 22.24 -5.77 9.95
C LYS A 261 20.95 -6.57 9.77
N THR A 262 20.18 -6.70 10.84
CA THR A 262 18.89 -7.40 10.88
C THR A 262 17.78 -6.47 11.38
N GLY A 263 17.97 -5.16 11.20
CA GLY A 263 17.24 -4.12 11.92
C GLY A 263 15.77 -3.91 11.52
N GLY A 264 15.23 -4.63 10.54
CA GLY A 264 13.81 -4.53 10.18
C GLY A 264 13.50 -3.37 9.23
N GLY A 265 12.50 -2.56 9.58
CA GLY A 265 12.08 -1.40 8.82
C GLY A 265 11.40 -1.73 7.49
N ALA A 266 10.51 -2.72 7.45
CA ALA A 266 9.88 -3.21 6.23
C ALA A 266 9.02 -2.17 5.51
N PHE A 267 8.97 -2.27 4.18
CA PHE A 267 8.08 -1.50 3.30
C PHE A 267 6.93 -2.41 2.79
N TRP A 268 6.17 -3.01 3.69
CA TRP A 268 5.20 -4.04 3.30
C TRP A 268 3.85 -3.51 2.79
N TYR A 269 3.72 -2.19 2.59
CA TYR A 269 2.54 -1.56 2.00
C TYR A 269 2.92 -0.59 0.87
N VAL A 270 1.93 -0.10 0.10
CA VAL A 270 2.17 0.76 -1.06
C VAL A 270 2.26 2.23 -0.64
N GLY A 271 3.27 2.93 -1.14
CA GLY A 271 3.45 4.36 -0.90
C GLY A 271 2.59 5.26 -1.78
N ALA A 272 2.69 6.57 -1.55
CA ALA A 272 2.15 7.62 -2.39
C ALA A 272 3.24 8.27 -3.24
N TYR A 273 2.84 8.97 -4.32
CA TYR A 273 3.75 9.73 -5.18
C TYR A 273 3.16 11.09 -5.52
N ASP A 274 3.96 12.14 -5.42
CA ASP A 274 3.61 13.49 -5.88
C ASP A 274 4.38 13.83 -7.17
N PRO A 275 3.73 13.76 -8.34
CA PRO A 275 4.39 14.09 -9.61
C PRO A 275 4.90 15.53 -9.69
N ALA A 276 4.33 16.47 -8.91
CA ALA A 276 4.73 17.88 -8.94
C ALA A 276 6.08 18.13 -8.25
N THR A 277 6.41 17.31 -7.24
CA THR A 277 7.67 17.44 -6.49
C THR A 277 8.65 16.30 -6.79
N ASN A 278 8.22 15.29 -7.53
CA ASN A 278 8.95 14.05 -7.79
C ASN A 278 9.30 13.28 -6.51
N LEU A 279 8.50 13.42 -5.46
CA LEU A 279 8.69 12.73 -4.18
C LEU A 279 7.72 11.57 -4.03
N MET A 280 8.24 10.45 -3.59
CA MET A 280 7.47 9.32 -3.09
C MET A 280 7.41 9.42 -1.55
N TYR A 281 6.25 9.06 -0.97
CA TYR A 281 6.05 9.01 0.48
C TYR A 281 5.80 7.58 0.88
N TRP A 282 6.69 7.05 1.72
CA TRP A 282 6.64 5.64 2.10
C TRP A 282 6.76 5.48 3.60
N GLY A 283 5.89 4.65 4.19
CA GLY A 283 6.00 4.28 5.59
C GLY A 283 6.94 3.11 5.80
N THR A 284 7.61 3.06 6.95
CA THR A 284 8.48 1.97 7.35
C THR A 284 7.95 1.22 8.57
N GLY A 285 8.23 -0.07 8.63
CA GLY A 285 7.84 -0.95 9.70
C GLY A 285 8.73 -0.86 10.94
N GLN A 286 8.44 -1.73 11.88
CA GLN A 286 9.10 -1.83 13.19
C GLN A 286 10.60 -2.15 13.07
N PRO A 287 11.40 -1.79 14.10
CA PRO A 287 12.76 -2.30 14.23
C PRO A 287 12.75 -3.76 14.74
N THR A 288 13.78 -4.53 14.42
CA THR A 288 13.94 -5.94 14.82
C THR A 288 15.17 -6.14 15.71
N PRO A 289 15.08 -6.94 16.78
CA PRO A 289 13.91 -7.67 17.34
C PRO A 289 12.81 -6.71 17.80
N MET A 290 11.54 -7.00 17.42
CA MET A 290 10.43 -6.02 17.54
C MET A 290 10.12 -5.62 18.99
N PHE A 291 10.20 -6.53 19.96
CA PHE A 291 9.84 -6.25 21.35
C PHE A 291 11.03 -5.99 22.27
N ASP A 292 12.25 -6.30 21.84
CA ASP A 292 13.47 -6.20 22.66
C ASP A 292 14.30 -4.96 22.29
N ALA A 293 13.92 -3.80 22.81
CA ALA A 293 14.65 -2.57 22.59
C ALA A 293 16.02 -2.54 23.28
N ASP A 294 16.21 -3.31 24.35
CA ASP A 294 17.53 -3.46 25.00
C ASP A 294 18.58 -4.09 24.10
N TYR A 295 18.16 -4.90 23.11
CA TYR A 295 19.05 -5.46 22.10
C TYR A 295 19.53 -4.40 21.08
N ARG A 296 18.71 -3.37 20.81
CA ARG A 296 18.96 -2.35 19.81
C ARG A 296 18.76 -0.93 20.37
N PRO A 297 19.58 -0.49 21.35
CA PRO A 297 19.46 0.82 21.95
C PRO A 297 19.62 1.95 20.91
N GLY A 298 18.93 3.07 21.11
CA GLY A 298 18.86 4.23 20.23
C GLY A 298 17.50 4.35 19.57
N ASP A 299 17.26 5.41 18.81
CA ASP A 299 15.99 5.69 18.16
C ASP A 299 15.67 4.74 16.99
N ASN A 300 16.68 4.03 16.46
CA ASN A 300 16.60 3.05 15.38
C ASN A 300 16.03 3.65 14.07
N LEU A 301 16.60 4.76 13.60
CA LEU A 301 16.24 5.34 12.31
C LEU A 301 16.53 4.36 11.17
N TYR A 302 15.68 4.30 10.14
CA TYR A 302 14.43 5.04 9.89
C TYR A 302 13.22 4.11 10.06
N THR A 303 13.18 3.28 11.09
CA THR A 303 12.01 2.46 11.41
C THR A 303 10.86 3.33 11.94
N ASN A 304 9.62 2.84 11.86
CA ASN A 304 8.41 3.53 12.36
C ASN A 304 8.28 4.99 11.85
N SER A 305 8.58 5.20 10.57
CA SER A 305 8.71 6.53 9.98
C SER A 305 7.92 6.67 8.69
N THR A 306 7.56 7.90 8.34
CA THR A 306 7.34 8.29 6.96
C THR A 306 8.64 8.80 6.37
N LEU A 307 8.98 8.32 5.19
CA LEU A 307 10.11 8.78 4.37
C LEU A 307 9.59 9.48 3.13
N ALA A 308 10.10 10.69 2.84
CA ALA A 308 9.98 11.28 1.51
C ALA A 308 11.24 10.94 0.73
N ILE A 309 11.06 10.30 -0.40
CA ILE A 309 12.15 9.72 -1.21
C ILE A 309 12.08 10.32 -2.61
N ASP A 310 13.19 10.86 -3.11
CA ASP A 310 13.29 11.29 -4.50
C ASP A 310 13.18 10.08 -5.43
N ALA A 311 12.22 10.13 -6.35
CA ALA A 311 11.86 8.97 -7.18
C ALA A 311 12.97 8.56 -8.15
N ASP A 312 13.79 9.50 -8.62
CA ASP A 312 14.84 9.22 -9.60
C ASP A 312 16.11 8.64 -8.98
N THR A 313 16.38 8.99 -7.71
CA THR A 313 17.65 8.65 -7.06
C THR A 313 17.52 7.71 -5.87
N GLY A 314 16.31 7.51 -5.35
CA GLY A 314 16.07 6.76 -4.12
C GLY A 314 16.54 7.47 -2.84
N LYS A 315 17.02 8.71 -2.91
CA LYS A 315 17.53 9.42 -1.74
C LYS A 315 16.40 9.85 -0.82
N ILE A 316 16.58 9.63 0.49
CA ILE A 316 15.70 10.18 1.53
C ILE A 316 15.91 11.69 1.58
N VAL A 317 14.86 12.48 1.32
CA VAL A 317 14.87 13.94 1.33
C VAL A 317 14.52 14.47 2.72
N TRP A 318 13.51 13.87 3.35
CA TRP A 318 13.13 14.10 4.72
C TRP A 318 12.45 12.85 5.31
N TYR A 319 12.35 12.81 6.64
CA TYR A 319 11.63 11.78 7.37
C TYR A 319 10.91 12.34 8.59
N PHE A 320 9.92 11.60 9.06
CA PHE A 320 9.30 11.80 10.37
C PHE A 320 9.12 10.46 11.05
N GLN A 321 9.80 10.24 12.17
CA GLN A 321 9.67 9.02 12.97
C GLN A 321 8.57 9.20 14.02
N TYR A 322 7.59 8.31 14.08
CA TYR A 322 6.42 8.41 14.97
C TYR A 322 6.68 7.84 16.36
N THR A 323 7.38 6.72 16.43
CA THR A 323 7.67 6.01 17.69
C THR A 323 9.16 5.67 17.75
N PRO A 324 10.04 6.60 18.20
CA PRO A 324 11.46 6.31 18.39
C PRO A 324 11.69 5.14 19.34
N ASN A 325 12.65 4.24 19.06
CA ASN A 325 12.95 3.06 19.88
C ASN A 325 11.71 2.20 20.15
N ASP A 326 10.89 1.97 19.11
CA ASP A 326 9.64 1.21 19.23
C ASP A 326 9.88 -0.18 19.82
N LYS A 327 8.98 -0.62 20.68
CA LYS A 327 8.99 -1.91 21.36
C LYS A 327 7.60 -2.57 21.41
N TYR A 328 6.69 -2.09 20.55
CA TYR A 328 5.28 -2.45 20.55
C TYR A 328 4.80 -3.04 19.21
N ASP A 329 5.69 -3.10 18.21
CA ASP A 329 5.36 -3.50 16.85
C ASP A 329 4.44 -2.49 16.14
N TYR A 330 4.73 -1.19 16.31
CA TYR A 330 3.91 -0.11 15.73
C TYR A 330 4.42 0.30 14.34
N ASP A 331 4.33 -0.60 13.37
CA ASP A 331 4.60 -0.29 11.95
C ASP A 331 3.86 0.96 11.46
N GLU A 332 4.54 1.82 10.73
CA GLU A 332 3.91 3.03 10.17
C GLU A 332 3.79 2.99 8.64
N VAL A 333 3.65 1.78 8.09
CA VAL A 333 3.57 1.51 6.65
C VAL A 333 2.23 1.86 6.00
N GLY A 334 1.20 2.15 6.78
CA GLY A 334 -0.15 2.48 6.31
C GLY A 334 -0.18 3.58 5.24
N SER A 335 -1.35 3.82 4.64
CA SER A 335 -1.49 4.79 3.55
C SER A 335 -0.96 6.18 3.93
N GLN A 336 -0.05 6.70 3.13
CA GLN A 336 0.51 8.06 3.24
C GLN A 336 -0.35 8.99 2.36
N MET A 337 -1.49 9.45 2.89
CA MET A 337 -2.44 10.26 2.12
C MET A 337 -1.92 11.68 1.94
N ILE A 338 -1.70 12.13 0.69
CA ILE A 338 -1.27 13.49 0.40
C ILE A 338 -2.41 14.31 -0.20
N TYR A 339 -2.62 15.51 0.34
CA TYR A 339 -3.71 16.40 -0.08
C TYR A 339 -3.42 17.86 0.30
N ASP A 340 -4.16 18.78 -0.29
CA ASP A 340 -4.07 20.20 0.01
C ASP A 340 -5.29 20.62 0.82
N VAL A 341 -5.08 21.39 1.88
CA VAL A 341 -6.11 21.89 2.78
C VAL A 341 -5.79 23.31 3.24
N THR A 342 -6.80 24.00 3.76
CA THR A 342 -6.59 25.27 4.47
C THR A 342 -6.61 25.01 5.98
N ILE A 343 -5.53 25.37 6.67
CA ILE A 343 -5.41 25.26 8.14
C ILE A 343 -5.20 26.68 8.69
N ASN A 344 -6.07 27.12 9.57
CA ASN A 344 -6.04 28.47 10.17
C ASN A 344 -5.98 29.60 9.13
N GLY A 345 -6.68 29.43 8.00
CA GLY A 345 -6.71 30.41 6.91
C GLY A 345 -5.57 30.31 5.89
N GLU A 346 -4.56 29.46 6.14
CA GLU A 346 -3.37 29.30 5.28
C GLU A 346 -3.46 28.01 4.45
N PRO A 347 -3.18 28.08 3.12
CA PRO A 347 -3.04 26.87 2.29
C PRO A 347 -1.88 26.01 2.77
N ARG A 348 -2.10 24.72 2.94
CA ARG A 348 -1.10 23.73 3.37
C ARG A 348 -1.08 22.52 2.47
N LYS A 349 0.11 22.09 2.13
CA LYS A 349 0.38 20.80 1.47
C LYS A 349 0.66 19.78 2.56
N VAL A 350 -0.26 18.85 2.77
CA VAL A 350 -0.17 17.95 3.93
C VAL A 350 -0.07 16.49 3.53
N LEU A 351 0.49 15.71 4.43
CA LEU A 351 0.44 14.26 4.48
C LEU A 351 -0.34 13.89 5.73
N GLY A 352 -1.43 13.12 5.55
CA GLY A 352 -2.22 12.55 6.64
C GLY A 352 -1.96 11.05 6.78
N HIS A 353 -1.75 10.58 8.01
CA HIS A 353 -1.43 9.20 8.29
C HIS A 353 -2.12 8.71 9.57
N PHE A 354 -2.79 7.56 9.50
CA PHE A 354 -3.25 6.82 10.67
C PHE A 354 -2.11 5.95 11.18
N GLY A 355 -1.47 6.37 12.26
CA GLY A 355 -0.38 5.61 12.87
C GLY A 355 -0.88 4.38 13.63
N ARG A 356 -0.16 3.25 13.55
CA ARG A 356 -0.46 2.06 14.36
C ARG A 356 -0.41 2.36 15.86
N ASN A 357 0.35 3.37 16.25
CA ASN A 357 0.48 3.86 17.61
C ASN A 357 -0.79 4.53 18.19
N GLY A 358 -1.88 4.64 17.40
CA GLY A 358 -3.20 5.10 17.85
C GLY A 358 -3.50 6.57 17.59
N PHE A 359 -2.61 7.29 16.88
CA PHE A 359 -2.81 8.70 16.53
C PHE A 359 -2.91 8.91 15.02
N PHE A 360 -3.79 9.83 14.61
CA PHE A 360 -3.79 10.38 13.26
C PHE A 360 -2.88 11.59 13.21
N TYR A 361 -1.85 11.52 12.38
CA TYR A 361 -0.86 12.59 12.21
C TYR A 361 -1.12 13.41 10.95
N THR A 362 -0.82 14.68 11.04
CA THR A 362 -0.77 15.61 9.89
C THR A 362 0.62 16.23 9.85
N LEU A 363 1.33 16.04 8.74
CA LEU A 363 2.65 16.58 8.49
C LEU A 363 2.61 17.54 7.31
N ASP A 364 3.52 18.51 7.26
CA ASP A 364 3.80 19.27 6.04
C ASP A 364 4.57 18.36 5.07
N ARG A 365 3.95 18.02 3.92
CA ARG A 365 4.56 17.06 2.98
C ARG A 365 5.77 17.62 2.24
N THR A 366 6.03 18.92 2.33
CA THR A 366 7.16 19.55 1.66
C THR A 366 8.49 19.37 2.40
N ASN A 367 8.42 19.18 3.73
CA ASN A 367 9.60 19.12 4.56
C ASN A 367 9.51 18.18 5.77
N GLY A 368 8.39 17.47 5.94
CA GLY A 368 8.16 16.52 7.04
C GLY A 368 7.88 17.16 8.40
N SER A 369 7.70 18.50 8.49
CA SER A 369 7.43 19.14 9.77
C SER A 369 6.05 18.74 10.32
N PHE A 370 6.00 18.54 11.63
CA PHE A 370 4.78 18.19 12.36
C PHE A 370 3.79 19.36 12.38
N ILE A 371 2.52 19.07 12.10
CA ILE A 371 1.43 20.05 12.20
C ILE A 371 0.49 19.70 13.36
N SER A 372 0.02 18.46 13.42
CA SER A 372 -0.88 18.03 14.48
C SER A 372 -0.94 16.51 14.60
N ALA A 373 -1.37 16.03 15.77
CA ALA A 373 -1.79 14.64 15.98
C ALA A 373 -3.08 14.61 16.80
N ALA A 374 -3.92 13.61 16.52
CA ALA A 374 -5.16 13.37 17.25
C ALA A 374 -5.32 11.87 17.53
N GLN A 375 -5.55 11.53 18.80
CA GLN A 375 -5.87 10.15 19.20
C GLN A 375 -7.18 9.72 18.54
N TYR A 376 -7.20 8.54 17.89
CA TYR A 376 -8.41 8.00 17.25
C TYR A 376 -8.89 6.67 17.84
N VAL A 377 -8.04 5.97 18.60
CA VAL A 377 -8.42 4.78 19.39
C VAL A 377 -8.94 5.20 20.75
N LYS A 378 -9.79 4.39 21.38
CA LYS A 378 -10.30 4.67 22.74
C LYS A 378 -9.29 4.28 23.80
N ASN A 379 -8.74 3.06 23.67
CA ASN A 379 -7.78 2.52 24.62
C ASN A 379 -6.35 2.83 24.17
N LEU A 380 -5.66 3.65 24.95
CA LEU A 380 -4.27 4.04 24.71
C LEU A 380 -3.56 4.23 26.03
N ASN A 381 -2.46 3.49 26.24
CA ASN A 381 -1.67 3.57 27.47
C ASN A 381 -0.16 3.53 27.25
N TRP A 382 0.31 3.28 26.01
CA TRP A 382 1.76 3.19 25.72
C TRP A 382 2.48 4.54 25.91
N THR A 383 1.77 5.65 25.73
CA THR A 383 2.24 7.02 25.99
C THR A 383 1.15 7.84 26.66
N LYS A 384 1.51 8.93 27.36
CA LYS A 384 0.57 9.92 27.92
C LYS A 384 0.06 10.90 26.86
N GLY A 385 0.56 10.84 25.63
CA GLY A 385 0.14 11.67 24.52
C GLY A 385 1.29 12.06 23.60
N ILE A 386 0.98 12.89 22.63
CA ILE A 386 1.93 13.43 21.66
C ILE A 386 2.22 14.90 21.99
N ASP A 387 3.49 15.27 22.09
CA ASP A 387 3.91 16.65 22.29
C ASP A 387 3.44 17.52 21.10
N PRO A 388 2.66 18.58 21.33
CA PRO A 388 2.04 19.37 20.29
C PRO A 388 3.05 20.24 19.47
N LYS A 389 4.30 20.32 19.89
CA LYS A 389 5.34 21.07 19.19
C LYS A 389 6.20 20.18 18.30
N THR A 390 6.51 18.99 18.81
CA THR A 390 7.48 18.09 18.16
C THR A 390 6.81 16.92 17.44
N GLY A 391 5.57 16.56 17.83
CA GLY A 391 4.89 15.37 17.33
C GLY A 391 5.45 14.05 17.86
N LYS A 392 6.36 14.10 18.83
CA LYS A 392 6.93 12.93 19.49
C LYS A 392 6.08 12.55 20.72
N PRO A 393 6.16 11.30 21.21
CA PRO A 393 5.59 10.95 22.50
C PRO A 393 6.10 11.89 23.61
N VAL A 394 5.24 12.27 24.56
CA VAL A 394 5.60 13.25 25.61
C VAL A 394 6.71 12.76 26.54
N GLU A 395 6.95 11.45 26.62
CA GLU A 395 8.04 10.85 27.39
C GLU A 395 9.37 10.77 26.62
N TYR A 396 9.36 11.07 25.30
CA TYR A 396 10.54 10.97 24.48
C TYR A 396 11.67 11.89 24.96
N ASP A 397 12.84 11.32 25.15
CA ASP A 397 14.05 12.04 25.58
C ASP A 397 15.23 11.69 24.64
N PRO A 398 15.64 12.62 23.73
CA PRO A 398 16.69 12.35 22.76
C PRO A 398 18.08 12.08 23.37
N SER A 399 18.27 12.34 24.68
CA SER A 399 19.51 12.03 25.37
C SER A 399 19.60 10.56 25.81
N LYS A 400 18.48 9.82 25.77
CA LYS A 400 18.41 8.43 26.21
C LYS A 400 18.52 7.46 25.05
N LYS A 401 19.31 6.42 25.20
CA LYS A 401 19.40 5.32 24.26
C LYS A 401 18.21 4.33 24.35
N LEU A 402 17.56 4.27 25.51
CA LEU A 402 16.38 3.45 25.75
C LEU A 402 15.24 4.36 26.21
N GLN A 403 14.18 4.42 25.41
CA GLN A 403 13.03 5.25 25.70
C GLN A 403 12.14 4.59 26.77
N GLN A 404 11.65 5.39 27.70
CA GLN A 404 10.79 4.95 28.80
C GLN A 404 9.40 5.56 28.62
N TYR A 405 8.58 4.91 27.77
CA TYR A 405 7.19 5.29 27.56
C TYR A 405 6.29 4.85 28.72
N ALA A 406 5.02 5.28 28.74
CA ALA A 406 4.11 5.02 29.86
C ALA A 406 3.85 3.52 30.10
N ALA A 407 3.72 2.71 29.04
CA ALA A 407 3.73 1.25 29.13
C ALA A 407 5.16 0.73 28.94
N VAL A 408 5.91 0.65 30.03
CA VAL A 408 7.31 0.22 30.02
C VAL A 408 7.39 -1.27 29.74
N SER A 409 7.84 -1.65 28.54
CA SER A 409 8.14 -3.02 28.15
C SER A 409 9.65 -3.15 27.91
N ASP A 410 10.36 -3.80 28.84
CA ASP A 410 11.80 -4.07 28.77
C ASP A 410 12.12 -5.40 29.47
N ARG A 411 13.39 -5.83 29.42
CA ARG A 411 13.84 -7.10 30.02
C ARG A 411 13.62 -7.20 31.53
N THR A 412 13.34 -6.09 32.22
CA THR A 412 13.16 -6.02 33.66
C THR A 412 11.71 -5.79 34.08
N SER A 413 10.83 -5.34 33.19
CA SER A 413 9.46 -4.92 33.51
C SER A 413 8.50 -6.06 33.83
N GLY A 414 8.84 -7.30 33.45
CA GLY A 414 7.88 -8.41 33.48
C GLY A 414 6.82 -8.28 32.38
N GLN A 415 5.61 -8.76 32.68
CA GLN A 415 4.47 -8.68 31.76
C GLN A 415 3.77 -7.33 31.87
N VAL A 416 3.52 -6.67 30.75
CA VAL A 416 2.95 -5.32 30.68
C VAL A 416 1.75 -5.30 29.74
N ASP A 417 0.64 -4.69 30.18
CA ASP A 417 -0.51 -4.44 29.32
C ASP A 417 -0.25 -3.22 28.42
N VAL A 418 -0.41 -3.38 27.10
CA VAL A 418 -0.17 -2.34 26.09
C VAL A 418 -1.39 -2.14 25.21
N CYS A 419 -1.80 -0.90 25.06
CA CYS A 419 -2.90 -0.46 24.20
C CYS A 419 -2.41 0.72 23.31
N PRO A 420 -2.63 0.69 21.99
CA PRO A 420 -3.17 -0.41 21.20
C PRO A 420 -2.34 -1.69 21.29
N ASP A 421 -2.92 -2.83 20.88
CA ASP A 421 -2.20 -4.09 20.81
C ASP A 421 -1.15 -4.12 19.68
N VAL A 422 -0.48 -5.26 19.45
CA VAL A 422 0.53 -5.43 18.39
C VAL A 422 -0.03 -5.25 16.98
N GLN A 423 -1.35 -5.35 16.76
CA GLN A 423 -1.96 -5.01 15.49
C GLN A 423 -2.08 -3.49 15.29
N GLY A 424 -1.85 -2.71 16.35
CA GLY A 424 -1.99 -1.26 16.36
C GLY A 424 -3.43 -0.77 16.31
N GLY A 425 -3.61 0.54 16.30
CA GLY A 425 -4.93 1.16 16.08
C GLY A 425 -5.44 1.01 14.64
N VAL A 426 -4.57 0.71 13.69
CA VAL A 426 -4.84 0.35 12.30
C VAL A 426 -3.77 -0.62 11.84
N ASN A 427 -4.09 -1.52 10.90
CA ASN A 427 -3.12 -2.42 10.32
C ASN A 427 -3.13 -2.29 8.78
N PHE A 428 -3.14 -3.39 8.03
CA PHE A 428 -3.13 -3.39 6.54
C PHE A 428 -4.40 -2.81 5.90
N PHE A 429 -5.43 -2.52 6.66
CA PHE A 429 -6.67 -1.97 6.14
C PHE A 429 -6.42 -0.61 5.47
N PRO A 430 -6.82 -0.44 4.20
CA PRO A 430 -6.60 0.82 3.50
C PRO A 430 -7.41 1.95 4.13
N THR A 431 -6.79 3.12 4.21
CA THR A 431 -7.44 4.35 4.64
C THR A 431 -7.81 5.21 3.42
N ALA A 432 -8.68 6.18 3.59
CA ALA A 432 -9.15 7.03 2.50
C ALA A 432 -9.32 8.49 2.94
N TRP A 433 -9.16 9.41 2.00
CA TRP A 433 -9.46 10.82 2.16
C TRP A 433 -10.57 11.26 1.21
N ASN A 434 -11.62 11.88 1.74
CA ASN A 434 -12.68 12.49 0.94
C ASN A 434 -12.41 13.99 0.75
N PRO A 435 -12.04 14.45 -0.46
CA PRO A 435 -11.64 15.84 -0.70
C PRO A 435 -12.81 16.82 -0.56
N SER A 436 -14.06 16.39 -0.85
CA SER A 436 -15.23 17.28 -0.76
C SER A 436 -15.74 17.48 0.67
N LYS A 437 -15.42 16.55 1.58
CA LYS A 437 -15.83 16.59 2.98
C LYS A 437 -14.69 16.95 3.93
N HIS A 438 -13.47 16.97 3.46
CA HIS A 438 -12.25 17.14 4.26
C HIS A 438 -12.19 16.13 5.43
N LEU A 439 -12.51 14.87 5.14
CA LEU A 439 -12.54 13.80 6.15
C LEU A 439 -11.63 12.63 5.74
N ALA A 440 -10.82 12.18 6.70
CA ALA A 440 -10.10 10.92 6.61
C ALA A 440 -10.93 9.78 7.19
N TYR A 441 -10.83 8.59 6.59
CA TYR A 441 -11.52 7.38 7.02
C TYR A 441 -10.51 6.25 7.19
N GLY A 442 -10.60 5.52 8.28
CA GLY A 442 -9.79 4.36 8.57
C GLY A 442 -10.59 3.30 9.35
N ALA A 443 -10.26 2.03 9.16
CA ALA A 443 -10.79 0.94 9.98
C ALA A 443 -9.97 0.89 11.27
N GLY A 444 -10.54 1.37 12.37
CA GLY A 444 -9.88 1.37 13.68
C GLY A 444 -9.96 0.00 14.37
N ILE A 445 -8.85 -0.39 15.00
CA ILE A 445 -8.75 -1.52 15.93
C ILE A 445 -8.60 -0.93 17.34
N ASP A 446 -9.34 -1.45 18.31
CA ASP A 446 -9.32 -0.94 19.68
C ASP A 446 -9.07 -2.11 20.66
N GLY A 447 -7.92 -2.76 20.51
CA GLY A 447 -7.45 -3.90 21.29
C GLY A 447 -6.30 -3.55 22.21
N CYS A 448 -6.03 -4.43 23.18
CA CYS A 448 -4.86 -4.39 24.05
C CYS A 448 -4.21 -5.78 24.09
N THR A 449 -2.92 -5.83 24.37
CA THR A 449 -2.14 -7.07 24.48
C THR A 449 -1.26 -7.06 25.71
N GLN A 450 -0.81 -8.23 26.11
CA GLN A 450 0.21 -8.38 27.16
C GLN A 450 1.56 -8.69 26.48
N LEU A 451 2.52 -7.81 26.70
CA LEU A 451 3.90 -7.98 26.22
C LEU A 451 4.81 -8.42 27.36
N LYS A 452 5.76 -9.28 27.03
CA LYS A 452 6.88 -9.67 27.88
C LYS A 452 8.10 -9.83 26.98
N VAL A 453 9.20 -9.15 27.32
CA VAL A 453 10.50 -9.29 26.67
C VAL A 453 11.23 -10.53 27.16
#